data_4ccfb7bf88d95d15e285cdd550cc7bd8
#
_entry.id   4ccfb7bf88d95d15e285cdd550cc7bd8
#
_cell.length_a   1.000
_cell.length_b   1.000
_cell.length_c   1.000
_cell.angle_alpha   90.00
_cell.angle_beta   90.00
_cell.angle_gamma   90.00
#
_symmetry.space_group_name_H-M   'P 1'
#
loop_
_entity.id
_entity.type
_entity.pdbx_description
1 polymer ?
#
loop_
_entity_poly.entity_id
_entity_poly.type
_entity_poly.pdbx_seq_one_letter_code
_entity_poly.pdbx_strand_id
1 'polypeptide(L)'
;MSTIGERLVYLMKDLRLTQSELADKLHLTQPHISALCSGRKPFTDRTISDICREFNVSLAWLETGEGEMYVQRTENERMALMFADVLAEADESTRKRCIAAAMEMPPEFWDNIYEYAKKITGSA
;
A
#
# COMPACT_ATOMS: atom_id res chain seq x y z
N MET A 1 8.61 -3.57 -22.38
CA MET A 1 7.61 -2.65 -21.80
C MET A 1 8.12 -1.23 -21.89
N SER A 2 7.76 -0.59 -22.98
CA SER A 2 8.31 0.73 -23.32
C SER A 2 7.46 1.91 -22.83
N THR A 3 6.22 1.68 -22.44
CA THR A 3 5.33 2.76 -22.01
C THR A 3 4.80 2.51 -20.59
N ILE A 4 4.37 3.61 -19.94
CA ILE A 4 3.74 3.52 -18.61
C ILE A 4 2.46 2.70 -18.71
N GLY A 5 1.70 2.86 -19.78
CA GLY A 5 0.47 2.07 -19.98
C GLY A 5 0.73 0.58 -20.04
N GLU A 6 1.77 0.17 -20.75
CA GLU A 6 2.16 -1.24 -20.81
C GLU A 6 2.60 -1.76 -19.44
N ARG A 7 3.33 -0.96 -18.70
CA ARG A 7 3.74 -1.35 -17.34
C ARG A 7 2.54 -1.45 -16.41
N LEU A 8 1.54 -0.57 -16.56
CA LEU A 8 0.31 -0.67 -15.78
C LEU A 8 -0.44 -1.97 -16.08
N VAL A 9 -0.51 -2.36 -17.36
CA VAL A 9 -1.11 -3.65 -17.75
C VAL A 9 -0.36 -4.82 -17.10
N TYR A 10 0.96 -4.76 -17.11
CA TYR A 10 1.79 -5.78 -16.47
C TYR A 10 1.52 -5.86 -14.97
N LEU A 11 1.43 -4.71 -14.30
CA LEU A 11 1.12 -4.63 -12.88
C LEU A 11 -0.25 -5.25 -12.57
N MET A 12 -1.24 -4.95 -13.39
CA MET A 12 -2.58 -5.52 -13.22
C MET A 12 -2.56 -7.05 -13.32
N LYS A 13 -1.79 -7.60 -14.25
CA LYS A 13 -1.64 -9.04 -14.40
C LYS A 13 -0.97 -9.66 -13.17
N ASP A 14 0.07 -9.00 -12.66
CA ASP A 14 0.78 -9.48 -11.49
C ASP A 14 -0.12 -9.48 -10.25
N LEU A 15 -0.93 -8.44 -10.08
CA LEU A 15 -1.86 -8.30 -8.97
C LEU A 15 -3.19 -9.03 -9.19
N ARG A 16 -3.40 -9.58 -10.38
CA ARG A 16 -4.65 -10.27 -10.77
C ARG A 16 -5.87 -9.35 -10.64
N LEU A 17 -5.72 -8.12 -11.09
CA LEU A 17 -6.80 -7.14 -11.08
C LEU A 17 -7.36 -6.92 -12.47
N THR A 18 -8.68 -6.79 -12.55
CA THR A 18 -9.34 -6.30 -13.76
C THR A 18 -9.26 -4.78 -13.83
N GLN A 19 -9.56 -4.21 -14.99
CA GLN A 19 -9.61 -2.74 -15.13
C GLN A 19 -10.65 -2.13 -14.19
N SER A 20 -11.78 -2.78 -14.02
CA SER A 20 -12.83 -2.30 -13.09
C SER A 20 -12.37 -2.33 -11.64
N GLU A 21 -11.68 -3.41 -11.24
CA GLU A 21 -11.14 -3.50 -9.88
C GLU A 21 -10.06 -2.45 -9.61
N LEU A 22 -9.19 -2.23 -10.58
CA LEU A 22 -8.16 -1.18 -10.47
C LEU A 22 -8.81 0.20 -10.37
N ALA A 23 -9.82 0.45 -11.19
CA ALA A 23 -10.55 1.72 -11.18
C ALA A 23 -11.17 1.97 -9.81
N ASP A 24 -11.80 0.97 -9.21
CA ASP A 24 -12.40 1.08 -7.88
C ASP A 24 -11.34 1.45 -6.83
N LYS A 25 -10.19 0.81 -6.88
CA LYS A 25 -9.11 1.08 -5.90
C LYS A 25 -8.52 2.47 -6.04
N LEU A 26 -8.50 3.02 -7.25
CA LEU A 26 -7.93 4.33 -7.52
C LEU A 26 -8.98 5.44 -7.58
N HIS A 27 -10.26 5.10 -7.34
CA HIS A 27 -11.38 6.03 -7.44
C HIS A 27 -11.49 6.68 -8.84
N LEU A 28 -11.26 5.86 -9.85
CA LEU A 28 -11.38 6.23 -11.26
C LEU A 28 -12.45 5.37 -11.92
N THR A 29 -12.74 5.64 -13.18
CA THR A 29 -13.67 4.84 -13.97
C THR A 29 -12.92 3.80 -14.79
N GLN A 30 -13.60 2.70 -15.13
CA GLN A 30 -13.01 1.69 -16.00
C GLN A 30 -12.59 2.24 -17.37
N PRO A 31 -13.41 3.08 -18.05
CA PRO A 31 -12.96 3.70 -19.30
C PRO A 31 -11.71 4.58 -19.14
N HIS A 32 -11.54 5.24 -18.01
CA HIS A 32 -10.33 6.02 -17.72
C HIS A 32 -9.10 5.10 -17.66
N ILE A 33 -9.21 3.99 -16.93
CA ILE A 33 -8.13 3.00 -16.84
C ILE A 33 -7.81 2.43 -18.23
N SER A 34 -8.83 2.10 -19.01
CA SER A 34 -8.64 1.61 -20.38
C SER A 34 -7.89 2.60 -21.24
N ALA A 35 -8.23 3.89 -21.14
CA ALA A 35 -7.56 4.94 -21.89
C ALA A 35 -6.09 5.11 -21.48
N LEU A 36 -5.81 4.99 -20.18
CA LEU A 36 -4.43 5.04 -19.67
C LEU A 36 -3.61 3.86 -20.21
N CYS A 37 -4.17 2.66 -20.16
CA CYS A 37 -3.49 1.45 -20.61
C CYS A 37 -3.18 1.49 -22.11
N SER A 38 -4.07 2.04 -22.91
CA SER A 38 -3.92 2.08 -24.38
C SER A 38 -3.11 3.28 -24.88
N GLY A 39 -2.75 4.20 -23.99
CA GLY A 39 -2.00 5.40 -24.38
C GLY A 39 -2.88 6.52 -24.92
N ARG A 40 -4.20 6.37 -24.92
CA ARG A 40 -5.13 7.43 -25.38
C ARG A 40 -5.20 8.61 -24.42
N LYS A 41 -4.83 8.40 -23.17
CA LYS A 41 -4.84 9.42 -22.14
C LYS A 41 -3.48 9.44 -21.42
N PRO A 42 -2.89 10.61 -21.19
CA PRO A 42 -1.61 10.67 -20.48
C PRO A 42 -1.80 10.41 -19.00
N PHE A 43 -0.75 9.86 -18.35
CA PHE A 43 -0.71 9.74 -16.91
C PHE A 43 -0.37 11.10 -16.31
N THR A 44 -1.13 11.50 -15.30
CA THR A 44 -0.79 12.69 -14.51
C THR A 44 0.12 12.26 -13.36
N ASP A 45 0.85 13.23 -12.80
CA ASP A 45 1.69 12.96 -11.63
C ASP A 45 0.87 12.41 -10.47
N ARG A 46 -0.36 12.90 -10.31
CA ARG A 46 -1.26 12.41 -9.26
C ARG A 46 -1.64 10.95 -9.47
N THR A 47 -1.99 10.57 -10.70
CA THR A 47 -2.35 9.19 -11.01
C THR A 47 -1.18 8.26 -10.77
N ILE A 48 0.02 8.64 -11.19
CA ILE A 48 1.23 7.87 -10.96
C ILE A 48 1.49 7.71 -9.45
N SER A 49 1.38 8.79 -8.70
CA SER A 49 1.56 8.79 -7.27
C SER A 49 0.54 7.90 -6.56
N ASP A 50 -0.73 7.95 -6.98
CA ASP A 50 -1.79 7.12 -6.41
C ASP A 50 -1.53 5.64 -6.65
N ILE A 51 -1.08 5.26 -7.85
CA ILE A 51 -0.74 3.87 -8.17
C ILE A 51 0.41 3.39 -7.30
N CYS A 52 1.47 4.19 -7.20
CA CYS A 52 2.64 3.82 -6.41
C CYS A 52 2.29 3.64 -4.93
N ARG A 53 1.46 4.52 -4.39
CA ARG A 53 1.05 4.47 -2.99
C ARG A 53 0.12 3.29 -2.72
N GLU A 54 -0.86 3.07 -3.59
CA GLU A 54 -1.88 2.03 -3.38
C GLU A 54 -1.29 0.63 -3.44
N PHE A 55 -0.36 0.39 -4.36
CA PHE A 55 0.17 -0.94 -4.63
C PHE A 55 1.63 -1.12 -4.25
N ASN A 56 2.22 -0.12 -3.59
CA ASN A 56 3.62 -0.16 -3.18
C ASN A 56 4.57 -0.36 -4.38
N VAL A 57 4.26 0.29 -5.48
CA VAL A 57 5.04 0.21 -6.71
C VAL A 57 6.14 1.26 -6.71
N SER A 58 7.30 0.88 -7.24
CA SER A 58 8.42 1.81 -7.40
C SER A 58 8.10 2.86 -8.47
N LEU A 59 8.26 4.13 -8.11
CA LEU A 59 8.07 5.24 -9.05
C LEU A 59 9.01 5.12 -10.25
N ALA A 60 10.28 4.80 -10.01
CA ALA A 60 11.26 4.63 -11.09
C ALA A 60 10.84 3.52 -12.05
N TRP A 61 10.36 2.39 -11.51
CA TRP A 61 9.91 1.31 -12.38
C TRP A 61 8.71 1.71 -13.22
N LEU A 62 7.72 2.35 -12.61
CA LEU A 62 6.51 2.73 -13.35
C LEU A 62 6.81 3.77 -14.44
N GLU A 63 7.63 4.76 -14.13
CA GLU A 63 7.96 5.82 -15.09
C GLU A 63 8.96 5.41 -16.16
N THR A 64 9.98 4.64 -15.79
CA THR A 64 11.10 4.35 -16.69
C THR A 64 11.29 2.87 -17.01
N GLY A 65 10.70 1.98 -16.25
CA GLY A 65 10.89 0.55 -16.40
C GLY A 65 12.16 0.03 -15.72
N GLU A 66 12.89 0.88 -15.04
CA GLU A 66 14.14 0.50 -14.39
C GLU A 66 13.94 0.04 -12.95
N GLY A 67 14.73 -0.92 -12.53
CA GLY A 67 14.70 -1.43 -11.18
C GLY A 67 13.57 -2.41 -10.92
N GLU A 68 13.31 -2.68 -9.66
CA GLU A 68 12.27 -3.61 -9.26
C GLU A 68 10.89 -2.96 -9.25
N MET A 69 9.86 -3.75 -9.58
CA MET A 69 8.48 -3.27 -9.66
C MET A 69 7.96 -2.77 -8.32
N TYR A 70 8.25 -3.49 -7.24
CA TYR A 70 7.75 -3.15 -5.91
C TYR A 70 8.84 -2.56 -5.04
N VAL A 71 8.44 -1.59 -4.20
CA VAL A 71 9.35 -1.00 -3.22
C VAL A 71 9.58 -2.00 -2.10
N GLN A 72 10.84 -2.23 -1.74
CA GLN A 72 11.19 -3.03 -0.58
C GLN A 72 11.18 -2.13 0.64
N ARG A 73 10.27 -2.38 1.57
CA ARG A 73 10.16 -1.57 2.78
C ARG A 73 10.73 -2.32 3.96
N THR A 74 11.47 -1.60 4.80
CA THR A 74 11.95 -2.14 6.08
C THR A 74 10.76 -2.33 7.01
N GLU A 75 10.96 -3.15 8.05
CA GLU A 75 9.93 -3.33 9.07
C GLU A 75 9.55 -2.02 9.75
N ASN A 76 10.54 -1.17 10.03
CA ASN A 76 10.28 0.14 10.62
C ASN A 76 9.43 1.03 9.72
N GLU A 77 9.69 1.02 8.41
CA GLU A 77 8.89 1.78 7.46
C GLU A 77 7.45 1.28 7.41
N ARG A 78 7.26 -0.04 7.43
CA ARG A 78 5.93 -0.64 7.46
C ARG A 78 5.18 -0.24 8.73
N MET A 79 5.85 -0.31 9.88
CA MET A 79 5.27 0.10 11.16
C MET A 79 4.89 1.57 11.15
N ALA A 80 5.75 2.43 10.61
CA ALA A 80 5.46 3.86 10.52
C ALA A 80 4.20 4.15 9.72
N LEU A 81 3.98 3.43 8.62
CA LEU A 81 2.78 3.58 7.82
C LEU A 81 1.53 3.10 8.57
N MET A 82 1.64 2.00 9.31
CA MET A 82 0.53 1.50 10.13
C MET A 82 0.16 2.50 11.23
N PHE A 83 1.14 3.11 11.88
CA PHE A 83 0.90 4.15 12.88
C PHE A 83 0.25 5.39 12.25
N ALA A 84 0.69 5.78 11.06
CA ALA A 84 0.08 6.90 10.36
C ALA A 84 -1.41 6.68 10.09
N ASP A 85 -1.78 5.46 9.71
CA ASP A 85 -3.19 5.11 9.49
C ASP A 85 -4.00 5.23 10.78
N VAL A 86 -3.44 4.77 11.90
CA VAL A 86 -4.12 4.89 13.19
C VAL A 86 -4.26 6.35 13.61
N LEU A 87 -3.21 7.15 13.42
CA LEU A 87 -3.22 8.57 13.79
C LEU A 87 -4.25 9.37 12.98
N ALA A 88 -4.58 8.90 11.77
CA ALA A 88 -5.58 9.54 10.93
C ALA A 88 -7.02 9.23 11.37
N GLU A 89 -7.21 8.24 12.25
CA GLU A 89 -8.54 7.91 12.76
C GLU A 89 -9.05 8.98 13.71
N ALA A 90 -10.37 9.02 13.89
CA ALA A 90 -10.99 9.93 14.85
C ALA A 90 -10.49 9.62 16.28
N ASP A 91 -10.44 10.63 17.13
CA ASP A 91 -9.95 10.48 18.50
C ASP A 91 -10.79 9.47 19.32
N GLU A 92 -12.05 9.26 18.92
CA GLU A 92 -12.94 8.28 19.56
C GLU A 92 -12.69 6.85 19.10
N SER A 93 -11.84 6.65 18.10
CA SER A 93 -11.55 5.32 17.58
C SER A 93 -11.04 4.40 18.70
N THR A 94 -11.65 3.22 18.82
CA THR A 94 -11.23 2.22 19.79
C THR A 94 -9.78 1.81 19.55
N ARG A 95 -9.41 1.61 18.30
CA ARG A 95 -8.04 1.23 17.94
C ARG A 95 -7.03 2.31 18.35
N LYS A 96 -7.32 3.56 18.07
CA LYS A 96 -6.44 4.67 18.44
C LYS A 96 -6.29 4.78 19.96
N ARG A 97 -7.39 4.66 20.69
CA ARG A 97 -7.36 4.70 22.17
C ARG A 97 -6.57 3.53 22.75
N CYS A 98 -6.75 2.33 22.22
CA CYS A 98 -6.03 1.15 22.67
C CYS A 98 -4.54 1.30 22.46
N ILE A 99 -4.10 1.80 21.31
CA ILE A 99 -2.70 2.00 21.01
C ILE A 99 -2.09 3.07 21.91
N ALA A 100 -2.81 4.17 22.13
CA ALA A 100 -2.34 5.23 23.02
C ALA A 100 -2.11 4.70 24.45
N ALA A 101 -3.06 3.92 24.96
CA ALA A 101 -2.93 3.30 26.28
C ALA A 101 -1.79 2.29 26.33
N ALA A 102 -1.66 1.47 25.28
CA ALA A 102 -0.61 0.45 25.23
C ALA A 102 0.79 1.05 25.20
N MET A 103 0.96 2.21 24.58
CA MET A 103 2.27 2.86 24.49
C MET A 103 2.77 3.35 25.86
N GLU A 104 1.88 3.48 26.85
CA GLU A 104 2.24 3.90 28.20
C GLU A 104 2.46 2.72 29.15
N MET A 105 2.29 1.49 28.66
CA MET A 105 2.42 0.30 29.49
C MET A 105 3.89 -0.04 29.76
N PRO A 106 4.17 -0.69 30.92
CA PRO A 106 5.55 -1.06 31.25
C PRO A 106 6.07 -2.20 30.36
N PRO A 107 7.41 -2.45 30.35
CA PRO A 107 8.01 -3.48 29.49
C PRO A 107 7.40 -4.87 29.67
N GLU A 108 6.98 -5.24 30.88
CA GLU A 108 6.39 -6.55 31.15
C GLU A 108 5.10 -6.78 30.34
N PHE A 109 4.36 -5.72 30.11
CA PHE A 109 3.16 -5.80 29.26
C PHE A 109 3.53 -6.24 27.85
N TRP A 110 4.57 -5.62 27.27
CA TRP A 110 5.01 -5.96 25.92
C TRP A 110 5.57 -7.36 25.82
N ASP A 111 6.29 -7.81 26.84
CA ASP A 111 6.79 -9.18 26.90
C ASP A 111 5.65 -10.19 26.88
N ASN A 112 4.58 -9.91 27.64
CA ASN A 112 3.40 -10.77 27.67
C ASN A 112 2.68 -10.79 26.32
N ILE A 113 2.56 -9.63 25.67
CA ILE A 113 1.97 -9.54 24.33
C ILE A 113 2.79 -10.35 23.33
N TYR A 114 4.11 -10.25 23.41
CA TYR A 114 5.00 -10.99 22.52
C TYR A 114 4.84 -12.51 22.68
N GLU A 115 4.78 -12.99 23.91
CA GLU A 115 4.57 -14.41 24.17
C GLU A 115 3.21 -14.89 23.66
N TYR A 116 2.18 -14.09 23.82
CA TYR A 116 0.85 -14.39 23.31
C TYR A 116 0.83 -14.43 21.78
N ALA A 117 1.46 -13.46 21.15
CA ALA A 117 1.54 -13.37 19.69
C ALA A 117 2.25 -14.60 19.10
N LYS A 118 3.32 -15.08 19.75
CA LYS A 118 4.02 -16.29 19.30
C LYS A 118 3.10 -17.50 19.28
N LYS A 119 2.23 -17.64 20.30
CA LYS A 119 1.28 -18.75 20.38
C LYS A 119 0.24 -18.71 19.26
N ILE A 120 -0.23 -17.51 18.91
CA ILE A 120 -1.24 -17.34 17.87
C ILE A 120 -0.65 -17.57 16.48
N THR A 121 0.53 -17.00 16.22
CA THR A 121 1.14 -17.05 14.88
C THR A 121 1.94 -18.32 14.63
N GLY A 122 2.21 -19.10 15.66
CA GLY A 122 3.08 -20.26 15.55
C GLY A 122 4.55 -19.91 15.36
N SER A 123 4.93 -18.67 15.59
CA SER A 123 6.33 -18.22 15.48
C SER A 123 7.11 -18.66 16.71
N ALA A 124 8.28 -19.18 16.48
CA ALA A 124 9.19 -19.56 17.55
C ALA A 124 10.00 -18.38 18.03
#